data_458f0a0399b7c5f298627950c854d8dc
#
_entry.id   458f0a0399b7c5f298627950c854d8dc
#
_cell.length_a   1.000
_cell.length_b   1.000
_cell.length_c   1.000
_cell.angle_alpha   90.00
_cell.angle_beta   90.00
_cell.angle_gamma   90.00
#
_symmetry.space_group_name_H-M   'P 1'
#
loop_
_entity.id
_entity.type
_entity.pdbx_description
1 polymer ?
#
loop_
_entity_poly.entity_id
_entity_poly.type
_entity_poly.pdbx_seq_one_letter_code
_entity_poly.pdbx_strand_id
1 'polypeptide(L)'
;MSFFKSLFGGGGKSEDEGRSHQLPSSIVAKEFGEVNVKRSKQSCDVSFTILMEPTGTASEGWQTGVALDASGSMSGVFGKGLLNGPQGDPPTSLLQQYQSQGWLELVQHQGETYVILNDQAKADLVQRGYRRWSQNEIEPLARRVTAYLASNLDADGGTTVIYWACGDGSQLEVIGDLTAEDCERATFAGPKGVDFGGGTILTPAVKYFADRFADAKNGMYIFITDGELQDLEDVKRYTIQLCREIQAKRRNPLKCVLIGIGDDINEDQMEELDDLESGTDVDIWDHKIARDMRSLVEIFAEVVSENQIVAPSARLLDATGQVVKNFSDGLPAKVSFSMPPTSDWFELEVSGQRIRQSVVIPR
;
A
#
# COMPACT_ATOMS: atom_id res chain seq x y z
N MET A 1 -1.16 8.06 -59.54
CA MET A 1 -2.44 8.76 -59.44
C MET A 1 -2.81 8.71 -57.96
N SER A 2 -2.34 9.63 -57.19
CA SER A 2 -2.96 10.90 -56.84
C SER A 2 -4.43 10.77 -56.50
N PHE A 3 -4.77 10.90 -55.19
CA PHE A 3 -5.54 12.02 -54.75
C PHE A 3 -5.51 12.15 -53.21
N PHE A 4 -5.01 13.28 -52.78
CA PHE A 4 -5.25 13.97 -51.52
C PHE A 4 -6.74 14.06 -51.19
N LYS A 5 -7.07 13.94 -49.91
CA LYS A 5 -7.93 14.94 -49.25
C LYS A 5 -7.66 14.98 -47.75
N SER A 6 -6.99 16.00 -47.41
CA SER A 6 -6.89 16.73 -46.17
C SER A 6 -8.24 17.32 -45.74
N LEU A 7 -8.23 17.67 -44.46
CA LEU A 7 -8.94 18.75 -43.75
C LEU A 7 -10.34 18.43 -43.20
N PHE A 8 -10.38 18.51 -41.98
CA PHE A 8 -10.94 19.39 -40.97
C PHE A 8 -11.03 18.54 -39.68
N GLY A 9 -10.34 18.81 -38.63
CA GLY A 9 -10.57 19.96 -37.79
C GLY A 9 -11.76 19.66 -36.90
N GLY A 10 -11.61 18.68 -35.98
CA GLY A 10 -12.54 18.41 -34.91
C GLY A 10 -11.77 18.62 -33.64
N GLY A 11 -12.11 19.72 -32.92
CA GLY A 11 -11.52 20.06 -31.65
C GLY A 11 -11.49 18.88 -30.70
N GLY A 12 -10.35 18.68 -30.08
CA GLY A 12 -10.24 17.82 -28.94
C GLY A 12 -11.25 18.29 -27.89
N LYS A 13 -12.31 17.54 -27.73
CA LYS A 13 -13.09 17.61 -26.50
C LYS A 13 -12.11 17.20 -25.43
N SER A 14 -11.85 18.08 -24.48
CA SER A 14 -11.17 17.71 -23.26
C SER A 14 -12.00 16.63 -22.57
N GLU A 15 -11.60 15.39 -22.66
CA GLU A 15 -12.23 14.24 -21.98
C GLU A 15 -12.11 14.33 -20.45
N ASP A 16 -11.51 15.41 -19.95
CA ASP A 16 -11.20 15.66 -18.53
C ASP A 16 -12.24 16.55 -17.80
N GLU A 17 -13.29 17.03 -18.50
CA GLU A 17 -14.34 17.80 -17.83
C GLU A 17 -15.20 16.92 -16.94
N GLY A 18 -14.96 17.00 -15.62
CA GLY A 18 -15.81 16.39 -14.58
C GLY A 18 -15.29 15.08 -13.99
N ARG A 19 -14.09 14.63 -14.36
CA ARG A 19 -13.42 13.51 -13.68
C ARG A 19 -12.72 14.01 -12.42
N SER A 20 -12.74 13.21 -11.36
CA SER A 20 -11.94 13.46 -10.16
C SER A 20 -10.51 12.97 -10.38
N HIS A 21 -9.54 13.79 -9.99
CA HIS A 21 -8.11 13.46 -10.08
C HIS A 21 -7.49 13.57 -8.70
N GLN A 22 -6.85 12.52 -8.25
CA GLN A 22 -6.02 12.56 -7.05
C GLN A 22 -4.69 13.27 -7.38
N LEU A 23 -4.29 14.20 -6.52
CA LEU A 23 -3.00 14.87 -6.68
C LEU A 23 -1.86 13.95 -6.24
N PRO A 24 -0.73 13.92 -6.98
CA PRO A 24 0.46 13.21 -6.53
C PRO A 24 0.91 13.68 -5.14
N SER A 25 1.24 12.75 -4.26
CA SER A 25 1.65 13.05 -2.88
C SER A 25 2.84 14.01 -2.80
N SER A 26 3.71 14.02 -3.82
CA SER A 26 4.88 14.90 -3.91
C SER A 26 4.54 16.40 -3.98
N ILE A 27 3.32 16.76 -4.40
CA ILE A 27 2.85 18.15 -4.49
C ILE A 27 1.79 18.50 -3.44
N VAL A 28 1.37 17.54 -2.63
CA VAL A 28 0.42 17.74 -1.53
C VAL A 28 1.15 18.27 -0.30
N ALA A 29 0.56 19.26 0.38
CA ALA A 29 1.10 19.78 1.62
C ALA A 29 1.17 18.66 2.69
N LYS A 30 2.21 18.68 3.52
CA LYS A 30 2.51 17.60 4.49
C LYS A 30 1.41 17.38 5.54
N GLU A 31 0.57 18.35 5.75
CA GLU A 31 -0.57 18.31 6.68
C GLU A 31 -1.79 17.64 6.07
N PHE A 32 -1.78 17.37 4.77
CA PHE A 32 -2.88 16.71 4.07
C PHE A 32 -2.48 15.29 3.62
N GLY A 33 -3.43 14.39 3.67
CA GLY A 33 -3.35 13.08 3.05
C GLY A 33 -3.73 13.16 1.58
N GLU A 34 -4.78 12.47 1.19
CA GLU A 34 -5.29 12.57 -0.18
C GLU A 34 -5.89 13.94 -0.46
N VAL A 35 -5.62 14.44 -1.65
CA VAL A 35 -6.26 15.65 -2.17
C VAL A 35 -6.81 15.33 -3.55
N ASN A 36 -8.13 15.26 -3.67
CA ASN A 36 -8.83 15.00 -4.90
C ASN A 36 -9.40 16.29 -5.46
N VAL A 37 -9.23 16.49 -6.77
CA VAL A 37 -9.64 17.70 -7.48
C VAL A 37 -10.51 17.34 -8.68
N LYS A 38 -11.70 17.93 -8.74
CA LYS A 38 -12.60 17.81 -9.89
C LYS A 38 -12.90 19.21 -10.44
N ARG A 39 -12.42 19.50 -11.65
CA ARG A 39 -12.64 20.78 -12.30
C ARG A 39 -13.77 20.70 -13.32
N SER A 40 -14.60 21.74 -13.29
CA SER A 40 -15.65 21.99 -14.30
C SER A 40 -15.56 23.44 -14.78
N LYS A 41 -16.38 23.83 -15.75
CA LYS A 41 -16.51 25.23 -16.17
C LYS A 41 -17.07 26.15 -15.08
N GLN A 42 -17.74 25.56 -14.08
CA GLN A 42 -18.51 26.31 -13.06
C GLN A 42 -17.83 26.31 -11.69
N SER A 43 -17.07 25.25 -11.38
CA SER A 43 -16.43 25.06 -10.07
C SER A 43 -15.14 24.26 -10.15
N CYS A 44 -14.31 24.42 -9.14
CA CYS A 44 -13.28 23.49 -8.76
C CYS A 44 -13.70 22.86 -7.43
N ASP A 45 -14.11 21.59 -7.48
CA ASP A 45 -14.51 20.83 -6.31
C ASP A 45 -13.28 20.10 -5.77
N VAL A 46 -13.04 20.21 -4.48
CA VAL A 46 -11.86 19.67 -3.80
C VAL A 46 -12.31 18.87 -2.60
N SER A 47 -11.76 17.67 -2.44
CA SER A 47 -11.83 16.92 -1.19
C SER A 47 -10.44 16.57 -0.71
N PHE A 48 -10.23 16.58 0.60
CA PHE A 48 -8.96 16.22 1.20
C PHE A 48 -9.14 15.67 2.61
N THR A 49 -8.19 14.86 3.06
CA THR A 49 -8.06 14.42 4.45
C THR A 49 -6.98 15.23 5.16
N ILE A 50 -7.15 15.43 6.46
CA ILE A 50 -6.17 16.10 7.30
C ILE A 50 -5.41 15.01 8.05
N LEU A 51 -4.09 14.98 7.85
CA LEU A 51 -3.22 14.04 8.54
C LEU A 51 -3.11 14.43 10.01
N MET A 52 -3.43 13.48 10.88
CA MET A 52 -3.28 13.64 12.32
C MET A 52 -2.97 12.29 12.94
N GLU A 53 -2.19 12.33 14.01
CA GLU A 53 -1.99 11.14 14.81
C GLU A 53 -3.29 10.81 15.55
N PRO A 54 -3.70 9.53 15.59
CA PRO A 54 -4.85 9.12 16.36
C PRO A 54 -4.58 9.40 17.85
N THR A 55 -5.52 10.04 18.50
CA THR A 55 -5.42 10.37 19.93
C THR A 55 -6.65 9.89 20.68
N GLY A 56 -6.44 9.32 21.86
CA GLY A 56 -7.52 8.95 22.77
C GLY A 56 -8.46 7.88 22.20
N THR A 57 -9.74 8.20 22.03
CA THR A 57 -10.79 7.25 21.60
C THR A 57 -10.62 6.74 20.15
N ALA A 58 -9.74 7.32 19.36
CA ALA A 58 -9.52 6.86 17.98
C ALA A 58 -8.95 5.44 17.89
N SER A 59 -8.17 5.01 18.89
CA SER A 59 -7.62 3.64 18.95
C SER A 59 -8.55 2.65 19.69
N GLU A 60 -9.67 3.11 20.25
CA GLU A 60 -10.53 2.23 21.07
C GLU A 60 -11.18 1.11 20.26
N GLY A 61 -10.81 -0.13 20.57
CA GLY A 61 -11.40 -1.34 19.99
C GLY A 61 -10.90 -1.69 18.59
N TRP A 62 -9.81 -1.09 18.13
CA TRP A 62 -9.11 -1.53 16.94
C TRP A 62 -8.25 -2.74 17.21
N GLN A 63 -8.26 -3.68 16.28
CA GLN A 63 -7.30 -4.78 16.21
C GLN A 63 -6.53 -4.70 14.89
N THR A 64 -5.23 -4.89 14.96
CA THR A 64 -4.37 -4.64 13.82
C THR A 64 -3.60 -5.88 13.37
N GLY A 65 -3.28 -5.93 12.08
CA GLY A 65 -2.48 -6.98 11.50
C GLY A 65 -1.58 -6.48 10.37
N VAL A 66 -0.42 -7.10 10.23
CA VAL A 66 0.51 -6.84 9.13
C VAL A 66 0.88 -8.15 8.46
N ALA A 67 0.67 -8.22 7.16
CA ALA A 67 1.01 -9.35 6.30
C ALA A 67 2.17 -8.96 5.37
N LEU A 68 3.28 -9.65 5.50
CA LEU A 68 4.46 -9.47 4.66
C LEU A 68 4.43 -10.53 3.57
N ASP A 69 4.40 -10.09 2.31
CA ASP A 69 4.48 -10.98 1.16
C ASP A 69 5.78 -11.79 1.21
N ALA A 70 5.66 -13.09 1.08
CA ALA A 70 6.76 -14.03 1.00
C ALA A 70 6.66 -14.89 -0.28
N SER A 71 6.16 -14.29 -1.36
CA SER A 71 6.28 -14.88 -2.71
C SER A 71 7.74 -14.97 -3.16
N GLY A 72 8.02 -15.71 -4.19
CA GLY A 72 9.38 -15.95 -4.68
C GLY A 72 10.13 -14.67 -5.07
N SER A 73 9.43 -13.66 -5.65
CA SER A 73 9.98 -12.34 -5.99
C SER A 73 10.54 -11.64 -4.76
N MET A 74 9.83 -11.70 -3.65
CA MET A 74 10.20 -11.07 -2.38
C MET A 74 11.50 -11.62 -1.77
N SER A 75 11.99 -12.79 -2.18
CA SER A 75 13.22 -13.36 -1.60
C SER A 75 14.42 -12.41 -1.69
N GLY A 76 14.53 -11.66 -2.78
CA GLY A 76 15.54 -10.62 -2.96
C GLY A 76 15.39 -9.47 -1.97
N VAL A 77 14.16 -9.04 -1.71
CA VAL A 77 13.82 -7.94 -0.79
C VAL A 77 14.07 -8.33 0.68
N PHE A 78 13.95 -9.64 1.01
CA PHE A 78 14.32 -10.19 2.31
C PHE A 78 15.83 -10.46 2.49
N GLY A 79 16.67 -10.04 1.56
CA GLY A 79 18.11 -10.24 1.65
C GLY A 79 18.59 -11.64 1.28
N LYS A 80 17.75 -12.45 0.62
CA LYS A 80 18.06 -13.83 0.19
C LYS A 80 18.33 -13.95 -1.32
N GLY A 81 18.27 -12.85 -2.06
CA GLY A 81 18.65 -12.80 -3.47
C GLY A 81 20.17 -12.86 -3.65
N LEU A 82 20.59 -13.57 -4.69
CA LEU A 82 22.01 -13.64 -5.08
C LEU A 82 22.30 -12.58 -6.14
N LEU A 83 23.12 -11.60 -5.78
CA LEU A 83 23.65 -10.57 -6.67
C LEU A 83 25.06 -10.91 -7.13
N ASN A 84 25.51 -10.31 -8.24
CA ASN A 84 26.90 -10.47 -8.71
C ASN A 84 27.90 -10.01 -7.64
N GLY A 85 28.88 -10.83 -7.40
CA GLY A 85 29.97 -10.54 -6.47
C GLY A 85 31.19 -9.91 -7.18
N PRO A 86 32.19 -9.46 -6.42
CA PRO A 86 33.37 -8.78 -6.93
C PRO A 86 34.28 -9.66 -7.81
N GLN A 87 34.17 -10.99 -7.70
CA GLN A 87 34.96 -11.94 -8.49
C GLN A 87 34.34 -12.23 -9.88
N GLY A 88 33.21 -11.59 -10.22
CA GLY A 88 32.49 -11.82 -11.48
C GLY A 88 31.80 -13.19 -11.52
N ASP A 89 31.68 -13.77 -12.70
CA ASP A 89 30.99 -15.06 -12.86
C ASP A 89 31.84 -16.25 -12.41
N PRO A 90 31.21 -17.26 -11.75
CA PRO A 90 31.90 -18.45 -11.37
C PRO A 90 32.38 -19.23 -12.59
N PRO A 91 33.61 -19.84 -12.54
CA PRO A 91 34.13 -20.61 -13.64
C PRO A 91 33.28 -21.87 -13.90
N THR A 92 33.16 -22.27 -15.18
CA THR A 92 32.36 -23.44 -15.57
C THR A 92 32.77 -24.71 -14.81
N SER A 93 34.06 -24.87 -14.49
CA SER A 93 34.55 -26.01 -13.73
C SER A 93 33.96 -26.09 -12.32
N LEU A 94 33.72 -24.95 -11.66
CA LEU A 94 33.07 -24.88 -10.37
C LEU A 94 31.59 -25.27 -10.46
N LEU A 95 30.89 -24.80 -11.50
CA LEU A 95 29.49 -25.16 -11.73
C LEU A 95 29.32 -26.66 -12.06
N GLN A 96 30.26 -27.24 -12.82
CA GLN A 96 30.32 -28.69 -13.06
C GLN A 96 30.55 -29.46 -11.76
N GLN A 97 31.42 -28.95 -10.89
CA GLN A 97 31.63 -29.56 -9.57
C GLN A 97 30.32 -29.54 -8.75
N TYR A 98 29.60 -28.38 -8.71
CA TYR A 98 28.32 -28.32 -8.00
C TYR A 98 27.30 -29.31 -8.58
N GLN A 99 27.23 -29.41 -9.90
CA GLN A 99 26.33 -30.38 -10.55
C GLN A 99 26.66 -31.81 -10.14
N SER A 100 27.96 -32.19 -10.10
CA SER A 100 28.40 -33.51 -9.68
C SER A 100 28.14 -33.83 -8.20
N GLN A 101 28.06 -32.78 -7.37
CA GLN A 101 27.75 -32.88 -5.94
C GLN A 101 26.24 -32.80 -5.64
N GLY A 102 25.40 -32.60 -6.65
CA GLY A 102 23.97 -32.35 -6.45
C GLY A 102 23.64 -31.02 -5.82
N TRP A 103 24.56 -30.04 -5.91
CA TRP A 103 24.36 -28.69 -5.43
C TRP A 103 23.75 -27.75 -6.48
N LEU A 104 23.79 -28.18 -7.76
CA LEU A 104 23.24 -27.48 -8.90
C LEU A 104 22.39 -28.44 -9.72
N GLU A 105 21.18 -28.04 -10.02
CA GLU A 105 20.26 -28.76 -10.91
C GLU A 105 19.93 -27.87 -12.11
N LEU A 106 19.81 -28.51 -13.29
CA LEU A 106 19.33 -27.88 -14.51
C LEU A 106 17.90 -28.32 -14.76
N VAL A 107 16.99 -27.36 -14.73
CA VAL A 107 15.56 -27.60 -14.96
C VAL A 107 15.14 -26.97 -16.29
N GLN A 108 14.45 -27.74 -17.12
CA GLN A 108 13.86 -27.26 -18.37
C GLN A 108 12.43 -26.80 -18.09
N HIS A 109 12.14 -25.54 -18.36
CA HIS A 109 10.79 -24.99 -18.29
C HIS A 109 10.52 -24.10 -19.50
N GLN A 110 9.43 -24.37 -20.21
CA GLN A 110 9.01 -23.63 -21.42
C GLN A 110 10.11 -23.45 -22.50
N GLY A 111 11.03 -24.42 -22.60
CA GLY A 111 12.12 -24.41 -23.58
C GLY A 111 13.38 -23.66 -23.14
N GLU A 112 13.36 -23.07 -21.97
CA GLU A 112 14.53 -22.44 -21.33
C GLU A 112 15.15 -23.34 -20.28
N THR A 113 16.46 -23.21 -20.04
CA THR A 113 17.20 -23.96 -19.03
C THR A 113 17.44 -23.07 -17.83
N TYR A 114 16.86 -23.43 -16.70
CA TYR A 114 17.06 -22.77 -15.42
C TYR A 114 18.08 -23.50 -14.58
N VAL A 115 18.95 -22.73 -13.91
CA VAL A 115 19.94 -23.24 -12.96
C VAL A 115 19.40 -23.06 -11.56
N ILE A 116 19.12 -24.17 -10.88
CA ILE A 116 18.71 -24.17 -9.47
C ILE A 116 19.92 -24.50 -8.61
N LEU A 117 20.24 -23.62 -7.69
CA LEU A 117 21.32 -23.79 -6.71
C LEU A 117 20.72 -24.11 -5.34
N ASN A 118 21.23 -25.13 -4.68
CA ASN A 118 20.89 -25.38 -3.28
C ASN A 118 21.64 -24.41 -2.35
N ASP A 119 21.32 -24.43 -1.06
CA ASP A 119 21.89 -23.49 -0.10
C ASP A 119 23.40 -23.65 0.09
N GLN A 120 23.96 -24.88 -0.08
CA GLN A 120 25.40 -25.12 -0.02
C GLN A 120 26.10 -24.40 -1.18
N ALA A 121 25.58 -24.53 -2.40
CA ALA A 121 26.14 -23.84 -3.57
C ALA A 121 26.07 -22.34 -3.42
N LYS A 122 24.91 -21.80 -2.96
CA LYS A 122 24.75 -20.38 -2.70
C LYS A 122 25.76 -19.85 -1.70
N ALA A 123 25.93 -20.55 -0.57
CA ALA A 123 26.86 -20.19 0.47
C ALA A 123 28.32 -20.21 -0.03
N ASP A 124 28.73 -21.24 -0.77
CA ASP A 124 30.07 -21.37 -1.32
C ASP A 124 30.37 -20.27 -2.36
N LEU A 125 29.40 -19.94 -3.24
CA LEU A 125 29.53 -18.83 -4.18
C LEU A 125 29.72 -17.47 -3.49
N VAL A 126 29.00 -17.25 -2.39
CA VAL A 126 29.15 -16.03 -1.59
C VAL A 126 30.49 -16.02 -0.88
N GLN A 127 30.90 -17.13 -0.25
CA GLN A 127 32.20 -17.24 0.43
C GLN A 127 33.38 -17.00 -0.53
N ARG A 128 33.26 -17.45 -1.78
CA ARG A 128 34.29 -17.24 -2.83
C ARG A 128 34.23 -15.86 -3.47
N GLY A 129 33.19 -15.04 -3.16
CA GLY A 129 33.03 -13.72 -3.70
C GLY A 129 32.48 -13.64 -5.14
N TYR A 130 32.02 -14.76 -5.71
CA TYR A 130 31.34 -14.77 -7.01
C TYR A 130 29.93 -14.23 -6.91
N ARG A 131 29.28 -14.37 -5.75
CA ARG A 131 27.96 -13.83 -5.45
C ARG A 131 28.01 -13.12 -4.09
N ARG A 132 27.02 -12.26 -3.85
CA ARG A 132 26.73 -11.64 -2.57
C ARG A 132 25.23 -11.67 -2.31
N TRP A 133 24.84 -11.69 -1.06
CA TRP A 133 23.44 -11.58 -0.71
C TRP A 133 22.93 -10.16 -0.99
N SER A 134 21.68 -10.03 -1.41
CA SER A 134 20.95 -8.75 -1.43
C SER A 134 20.83 -8.19 0.00
N GLN A 135 20.45 -6.94 0.11
CA GLN A 135 20.12 -6.35 1.40
C GLN A 135 18.66 -6.69 1.76
N ASN A 136 18.38 -6.77 3.05
CA ASN A 136 17.00 -6.87 3.52
C ASN A 136 16.38 -5.47 3.54
N GLU A 137 15.59 -5.15 2.52
CA GLU A 137 14.97 -3.84 2.33
C GLU A 137 13.59 -3.75 2.99
N ILE A 138 12.91 -4.90 3.19
CA ILE A 138 11.59 -4.95 3.80
C ILE A 138 11.63 -4.73 5.31
N GLU A 139 12.68 -5.19 5.99
CA GLU A 139 12.75 -5.19 7.45
C GLU A 139 12.60 -3.78 8.06
N PRO A 140 13.26 -2.71 7.55
CA PRO A 140 13.07 -1.37 8.09
C PRO A 140 11.63 -0.85 7.95
N LEU A 141 10.96 -1.17 6.85
CA LEU A 141 9.57 -0.79 6.64
C LEU A 141 8.64 -1.61 7.56
N ALA A 142 8.81 -2.93 7.57
CA ALA A 142 8.01 -3.82 8.42
C ALA A 142 8.10 -3.43 9.90
N ARG A 143 9.31 -3.18 10.42
CA ARG A 143 9.49 -2.71 11.80
C ARG A 143 8.74 -1.42 12.09
N ARG A 144 8.86 -0.42 11.22
CA ARG A 144 8.19 0.87 11.41
C ARG A 144 6.68 0.73 11.38
N VAL A 145 6.13 0.02 10.39
CA VAL A 145 4.69 -0.16 10.23
C VAL A 145 4.11 -0.95 11.41
N THR A 146 4.72 -2.08 11.77
CA THR A 146 4.24 -2.93 12.87
C THR A 146 4.31 -2.22 14.22
N ALA A 147 5.45 -1.60 14.53
CA ALA A 147 5.63 -0.85 15.78
C ALA A 147 4.67 0.34 15.88
N TYR A 148 4.43 1.03 14.77
CA TYR A 148 3.51 2.16 14.72
C TYR A 148 2.05 1.73 14.97
N LEU A 149 1.59 0.65 14.34
CA LEU A 149 0.26 0.11 14.56
C LEU A 149 0.06 -0.34 16.02
N ALA A 150 1.01 -1.11 16.54
CA ALA A 150 0.98 -1.57 17.92
C ALA A 150 0.95 -0.43 18.95
N SER A 151 1.69 0.65 18.68
CA SER A 151 1.78 1.79 19.60
C SER A 151 0.59 2.74 19.55
N ASN A 152 -0.02 2.91 18.37
CA ASN A 152 -0.91 4.05 18.14
C ASN A 152 -2.34 3.66 17.80
N LEU A 153 -2.56 2.46 17.26
CA LEU A 153 -3.91 2.06 16.84
C LEU A 153 -4.43 0.84 17.54
N ASP A 154 -3.60 -0.17 17.77
CA ASP A 154 -4.07 -1.41 18.38
C ASP A 154 -4.53 -1.19 19.82
N ALA A 155 -5.72 -1.68 20.14
CA ALA A 155 -6.34 -1.47 21.45
C ALA A 155 -5.62 -2.24 22.57
N ASP A 156 -4.99 -3.36 22.23
CA ASP A 156 -4.27 -4.21 23.16
C ASP A 156 -2.77 -3.91 23.19
N GLY A 157 -2.32 -2.97 22.36
CA GLY A 157 -0.91 -2.55 22.26
C GLY A 157 -0.01 -3.56 21.56
N GLY A 158 -0.61 -4.45 20.76
CA GLY A 158 0.10 -5.44 19.95
C GLY A 158 -0.49 -5.56 18.56
N THR A 159 0.31 -5.96 17.57
CA THR A 159 -0.16 -6.22 16.21
C THR A 159 0.16 -7.65 15.79
N THR A 160 -0.78 -8.31 15.12
CA THR A 160 -0.53 -9.65 14.59
C THR A 160 0.27 -9.56 13.30
N VAL A 161 1.40 -10.26 13.24
CA VAL A 161 2.26 -10.27 12.05
C VAL A 161 2.32 -11.66 11.44
N ILE A 162 2.17 -11.71 10.12
CA ILE A 162 2.25 -12.96 9.35
C ILE A 162 3.13 -12.77 8.11
N TYR A 163 3.68 -13.86 7.61
CA TYR A 163 4.08 -14.00 6.21
C TYR A 163 2.91 -14.61 5.44
N TRP A 164 2.67 -14.14 4.21
CA TRP A 164 1.67 -14.68 3.30
C TRP A 164 2.30 -15.01 1.94
N ALA A 165 1.54 -15.65 1.05
CA ALA A 165 2.04 -16.13 -0.23
C ALA A 165 3.22 -17.11 -0.09
N CYS A 166 3.27 -17.89 0.99
CA CYS A 166 4.29 -18.91 1.23
C CYS A 166 3.98 -20.21 0.48
N GLY A 167 4.95 -21.08 0.34
CA GLY A 167 4.81 -22.43 -0.17
C GLY A 167 4.27 -22.48 -1.61
N ASP A 168 3.04 -22.96 -1.79
CA ASP A 168 2.36 -22.95 -3.09
C ASP A 168 1.78 -21.58 -3.49
N GLY A 169 2.06 -20.54 -2.72
CA GLY A 169 1.53 -19.19 -2.88
C GLY A 169 0.28 -18.90 -2.04
N SER A 170 -0.35 -19.89 -1.44
CA SER A 170 -1.56 -19.74 -0.63
C SER A 170 -1.34 -19.92 0.87
N GLN A 171 -0.15 -20.35 1.28
CA GLN A 171 0.16 -20.67 2.67
C GLN A 171 0.56 -19.43 3.45
N LEU A 172 0.38 -19.52 4.77
CA LEU A 172 0.71 -18.46 5.73
C LEU A 172 1.66 -19.00 6.79
N GLU A 173 2.56 -18.15 7.27
CA GLU A 173 3.34 -18.40 8.47
C GLU A 173 3.08 -17.27 9.48
N VAL A 174 2.55 -17.62 10.65
CA VAL A 174 2.26 -16.65 11.71
C VAL A 174 3.55 -16.38 12.49
N ILE A 175 3.95 -15.11 12.55
CA ILE A 175 5.09 -14.68 13.37
C ILE A 175 4.64 -14.52 14.82
N GLY A 176 3.49 -13.90 15.05
CA GLY A 176 2.88 -13.73 16.37
C GLY A 176 2.22 -12.38 16.56
N ASP A 177 1.73 -12.16 17.77
CA ASP A 177 1.25 -10.87 18.23
C ASP A 177 2.44 -10.14 18.88
N LEU A 178 2.85 -9.02 18.28
CA LEU A 178 4.07 -8.31 18.65
C LEU A 178 3.68 -6.97 19.29
N THR A 179 4.21 -6.70 20.50
CA THR A 179 4.19 -5.35 21.06
C THR A 179 5.07 -4.40 20.26
N ALA A 180 4.95 -3.10 20.47
CA ALA A 180 5.83 -2.12 19.83
C ALA A 180 7.32 -2.42 20.06
N GLU A 181 7.69 -2.79 21.30
CA GLU A 181 9.05 -3.15 21.68
C GLU A 181 9.52 -4.43 20.98
N ASP A 182 8.64 -5.43 20.86
CA ASP A 182 8.93 -6.64 20.09
C ASP A 182 9.14 -6.34 18.61
N CYS A 183 8.30 -5.48 18.02
CA CYS A 183 8.43 -5.06 16.63
C CYS A 183 9.78 -4.37 16.34
N GLU A 184 10.25 -3.50 17.23
CA GLU A 184 11.54 -2.82 17.09
C GLU A 184 12.73 -3.80 17.09
N ARG A 185 12.59 -4.92 17.82
CA ARG A 185 13.64 -5.95 17.94
C ARG A 185 13.48 -7.09 16.94
N ALA A 186 12.30 -7.23 16.34
CA ALA A 186 12.01 -8.32 15.45
C ALA A 186 12.93 -8.32 14.23
N THR A 187 13.27 -9.53 13.77
CA THR A 187 13.95 -9.74 12.50
C THR A 187 12.96 -10.28 11.49
N PHE A 188 12.71 -9.51 10.46
CA PHE A 188 11.84 -9.88 9.36
C PHE A 188 12.70 -10.42 8.19
N ALA A 189 13.13 -11.68 8.30
CA ALA A 189 14.04 -12.32 7.34
C ALA A 189 13.32 -13.29 6.38
N GLY A 190 12.00 -13.22 6.29
CA GLY A 190 11.17 -14.15 5.55
C GLY A 190 10.81 -15.42 6.34
N PRO A 191 9.94 -16.27 5.78
CA PRO A 191 9.42 -17.45 6.44
C PRO A 191 10.54 -18.43 6.81
N LYS A 192 10.32 -19.22 7.87
CA LYS A 192 11.27 -20.22 8.40
C LYS A 192 10.71 -21.64 8.37
N GLY A 193 9.40 -21.78 8.56
CA GLY A 193 8.70 -23.05 8.58
C GLY A 193 8.15 -23.48 7.23
N VAL A 194 8.04 -22.54 6.29
CA VAL A 194 7.55 -22.75 4.93
C VAL A 194 8.49 -22.03 3.97
N ASP A 195 8.65 -22.53 2.76
CA ASP A 195 9.46 -21.87 1.74
C ASP A 195 8.78 -20.60 1.20
N PHE A 196 9.56 -19.73 0.54
CA PHE A 196 9.01 -18.65 -0.28
C PHE A 196 8.11 -19.23 -1.36
N GLY A 197 6.96 -18.56 -1.60
CA GLY A 197 5.90 -19.14 -2.40
C GLY A 197 6.09 -19.09 -3.90
N GLY A 198 5.42 -20.01 -4.60
CA GLY A 198 5.37 -20.06 -6.06
C GLY A 198 4.34 -19.12 -6.70
N GLY A 199 3.67 -18.27 -5.92
CA GLY A 199 2.65 -17.35 -6.40
C GLY A 199 2.27 -16.31 -5.33
N THR A 200 1.50 -15.28 -5.73
CA THR A 200 1.07 -14.17 -4.88
C THR A 200 -0.44 -14.23 -4.71
N ILE A 201 -0.92 -15.07 -3.78
CA ILE A 201 -2.34 -15.34 -3.51
C ILE A 201 -2.77 -14.65 -2.22
N LEU A 202 -3.46 -13.51 -2.33
CA LEU A 202 -3.79 -12.61 -1.21
C LEU A 202 -5.01 -13.04 -0.40
N THR A 203 -6.00 -13.70 -1.02
CA THR A 203 -7.26 -14.06 -0.37
C THR A 203 -7.09 -14.80 0.96
N PRO A 204 -6.17 -15.78 1.13
CA PRO A 204 -5.96 -16.44 2.41
C PRO A 204 -5.53 -15.51 3.54
N ALA A 205 -4.69 -14.50 3.25
CA ALA A 205 -4.23 -13.54 4.24
C ALA A 205 -5.36 -12.60 4.69
N VAL A 206 -6.19 -12.14 3.75
CA VAL A 206 -7.38 -11.33 4.07
C VAL A 206 -8.34 -12.13 4.94
N LYS A 207 -8.62 -13.39 4.58
CA LYS A 207 -9.47 -14.28 5.38
C LYS A 207 -8.91 -14.51 6.78
N TYR A 208 -7.62 -14.74 6.89
CA TYR A 208 -6.97 -14.97 8.18
C TYR A 208 -7.26 -13.83 9.17
N PHE A 209 -7.03 -12.58 8.77
CA PHE A 209 -7.31 -11.44 9.65
C PHE A 209 -8.79 -11.21 9.88
N ALA A 210 -9.61 -11.32 8.83
CA ALA A 210 -11.04 -11.15 8.94
C ALA A 210 -11.68 -12.16 9.90
N ASP A 211 -11.18 -13.40 9.93
CA ASP A 211 -11.69 -14.44 10.82
C ASP A 211 -11.08 -14.34 12.22
N ARG A 212 -9.76 -14.04 12.33
CA ARG A 212 -9.08 -13.89 13.62
C ARG A 212 -9.68 -12.78 14.46
N PHE A 213 -10.03 -11.67 13.85
CA PHE A 213 -10.55 -10.48 14.52
C PHE A 213 -12.05 -10.25 14.24
N ALA A 214 -12.80 -11.33 14.08
CA ALA A 214 -14.23 -11.24 13.76
C ALA A 214 -15.07 -10.53 14.86
N ASP A 215 -14.61 -10.53 16.09
CA ASP A 215 -15.22 -9.91 17.28
C ASP A 215 -14.66 -8.52 17.60
N ALA A 216 -13.59 -8.08 16.94
CA ALA A 216 -13.05 -6.73 17.12
C ALA A 216 -14.09 -5.67 16.73
N LYS A 217 -14.10 -4.52 17.43
CA LYS A 217 -14.98 -3.40 17.05
C LYS A 217 -14.61 -2.83 15.70
N ASN A 218 -13.31 -2.79 15.40
CA ASN A 218 -12.75 -2.34 14.13
C ASN A 218 -11.50 -3.16 13.82
N GLY A 219 -11.27 -3.44 12.54
CA GLY A 219 -10.05 -4.10 12.08
C GLY A 219 -9.23 -3.22 11.13
N MET A 220 -7.90 -3.26 11.22
CA MET A 220 -7.01 -2.67 10.23
C MET A 220 -5.90 -3.62 9.86
N TYR A 221 -5.81 -3.95 8.58
CA TYR A 221 -4.88 -4.94 8.08
C TYR A 221 -4.04 -4.36 6.96
N ILE A 222 -2.72 -4.42 7.12
CA ILE A 222 -1.74 -3.92 6.16
C ILE A 222 -1.14 -5.11 5.43
N PHE A 223 -1.15 -5.06 4.10
CA PHE A 223 -0.54 -6.07 3.23
C PHE A 223 0.60 -5.40 2.45
N ILE A 224 1.83 -5.91 2.59
CA ILE A 224 3.01 -5.38 1.92
C ILE A 224 3.45 -6.37 0.87
N THR A 225 3.59 -5.95 -0.40
CA THR A 225 3.92 -6.78 -1.56
C THR A 225 4.80 -6.04 -2.55
N ASP A 226 5.58 -6.77 -3.35
CA ASP A 226 6.36 -6.24 -4.49
C ASP A 226 5.78 -6.65 -5.84
N GLY A 227 4.69 -7.41 -5.86
CA GLY A 227 4.25 -8.11 -7.05
C GLY A 227 2.78 -7.96 -7.40
N GLU A 228 2.46 -8.61 -8.51
CA GLU A 228 1.12 -8.73 -9.06
C GLU A 228 0.31 -9.80 -8.30
N LEU A 229 -0.92 -9.48 -7.94
CA LEU A 229 -1.84 -10.42 -7.30
C LEU A 229 -2.37 -11.40 -8.34
N GLN A 230 -2.19 -12.71 -8.10
CA GLN A 230 -2.64 -13.76 -9.00
C GLN A 230 -4.11 -14.15 -8.80
N ASP A 231 -4.69 -13.77 -7.66
CA ASP A 231 -6.07 -14.07 -7.29
C ASP A 231 -6.94 -12.83 -7.10
N LEU A 232 -6.66 -11.73 -7.82
CA LEU A 232 -7.35 -10.45 -7.69
C LEU A 232 -8.89 -10.60 -7.73
N GLU A 233 -9.42 -11.41 -8.64
CA GLU A 233 -10.85 -11.64 -8.75
C GLU A 233 -11.45 -12.40 -7.54
N ASP A 234 -10.67 -13.25 -6.88
CA ASP A 234 -11.08 -13.93 -5.66
C ASP A 234 -11.07 -12.96 -4.48
N VAL A 235 -10.06 -12.10 -4.39
CA VAL A 235 -9.99 -11.01 -3.41
C VAL A 235 -11.20 -10.09 -3.55
N LYS A 236 -11.52 -9.62 -4.76
CA LYS A 236 -12.68 -8.78 -5.03
C LYS A 236 -13.99 -9.44 -4.59
N ARG A 237 -14.19 -10.70 -4.95
CA ARG A 237 -15.41 -11.44 -4.57
C ARG A 237 -15.55 -11.54 -3.05
N TYR A 238 -14.46 -11.84 -2.36
CA TYR A 238 -14.46 -11.93 -0.91
C TYR A 238 -14.68 -10.55 -0.27
N THR A 239 -14.08 -9.50 -0.80
CA THR A 239 -14.29 -8.12 -0.38
C THR A 239 -15.75 -7.70 -0.50
N ILE A 240 -16.40 -7.99 -1.63
CA ILE A 240 -17.84 -7.70 -1.83
C ILE A 240 -18.71 -8.43 -0.78
N GLN A 241 -18.34 -9.67 -0.44
CA GLN A 241 -19.02 -10.39 0.64
C GLN A 241 -18.84 -9.67 1.98
N LEU A 242 -17.62 -9.29 2.35
CA LEU A 242 -17.33 -8.55 3.59
C LEU A 242 -18.11 -7.23 3.64
N CYS A 243 -18.10 -6.45 2.57
CA CYS A 243 -18.85 -5.19 2.48
C CYS A 243 -20.35 -5.39 2.75
N ARG A 244 -20.96 -6.43 2.17
CA ARG A 244 -22.38 -6.77 2.41
C ARG A 244 -22.64 -7.22 3.86
N GLU A 245 -21.72 -7.93 4.47
CA GLU A 245 -21.84 -8.35 5.87
C GLU A 245 -21.72 -7.15 6.82
N ILE A 246 -20.81 -6.22 6.56
CA ILE A 246 -20.63 -4.99 7.33
C ILE A 246 -21.86 -4.08 7.18
N GLN A 247 -22.33 -3.84 5.96
CA GLN A 247 -23.53 -3.04 5.71
C GLN A 247 -24.77 -3.64 6.41
N ALA A 248 -24.88 -4.96 6.41
CA ALA A 248 -25.95 -5.67 7.10
C ALA A 248 -25.74 -5.77 8.64
N LYS A 249 -24.69 -5.17 9.20
CA LYS A 249 -24.29 -5.22 10.61
C LYS A 249 -24.12 -6.65 11.16
N ARG A 250 -23.74 -7.59 10.28
CA ARG A 250 -23.39 -8.96 10.67
C ARG A 250 -21.89 -9.11 10.96
N ARG A 251 -21.11 -8.13 10.54
CA ARG A 251 -19.67 -8.00 10.78
C ARG A 251 -19.36 -6.57 11.19
N ASN A 252 -18.38 -6.40 12.03
CA ASN A 252 -17.85 -5.10 12.40
C ASN A 252 -16.98 -4.53 11.26
N PRO A 253 -16.79 -3.20 11.19
CA PRO A 253 -15.99 -2.56 10.17
C PRO A 253 -14.53 -3.05 10.18
N LEU A 254 -13.95 -3.15 8.99
CA LEU A 254 -12.52 -3.36 8.81
C LEU A 254 -12.01 -2.53 7.62
N LYS A 255 -10.72 -2.22 7.66
CA LYS A 255 -9.97 -1.57 6.58
C LYS A 255 -8.76 -2.43 6.22
N CYS A 256 -8.44 -2.47 4.94
CA CYS A 256 -7.28 -3.12 4.38
C CYS A 256 -6.46 -2.09 3.61
N VAL A 257 -5.15 -2.05 3.83
CA VAL A 257 -4.26 -1.19 3.07
C VAL A 257 -3.22 -2.05 2.37
N LEU A 258 -3.16 -1.93 1.05
CA LEU A 258 -2.16 -2.61 0.24
C LEU A 258 -0.98 -1.67 0.00
N ILE A 259 0.22 -2.04 0.47
CA ILE A 259 1.44 -1.25 0.31
C ILE A 259 2.34 -1.93 -0.71
N GLY A 260 2.51 -1.27 -1.85
CA GLY A 260 3.44 -1.69 -2.90
C GLY A 260 4.88 -1.24 -2.59
N ILE A 261 5.85 -2.15 -2.75
CA ILE A 261 7.28 -1.88 -2.59
C ILE A 261 8.05 -2.28 -3.85
N GLY A 262 9.15 -1.61 -4.14
CA GLY A 262 9.96 -1.88 -5.34
C GLY A 262 9.39 -1.23 -6.61
N ASP A 263 9.91 -1.67 -7.75
CA ASP A 263 9.57 -1.11 -9.06
C ASP A 263 8.68 -2.03 -9.91
N ASP A 264 8.50 -3.28 -9.49
CA ASP A 264 7.76 -4.31 -10.23
C ASP A 264 6.28 -4.44 -9.79
N ILE A 265 5.80 -3.51 -8.97
CA ILE A 265 4.41 -3.47 -8.50
C ILE A 265 3.44 -3.18 -9.64
N ASN A 266 2.29 -3.83 -9.60
CA ASN A 266 1.19 -3.54 -10.51
C ASN A 266 0.23 -2.52 -9.87
N GLU A 267 0.51 -1.23 -10.09
CA GLU A 267 -0.28 -0.12 -9.54
C GLU A 267 -1.73 -0.17 -10.04
N ASP A 268 -1.97 -0.59 -11.30
CA ASP A 268 -3.32 -0.70 -11.86
C ASP A 268 -4.19 -1.71 -11.08
N GLN A 269 -3.62 -2.84 -10.64
CA GLN A 269 -4.35 -3.81 -9.81
C GLN A 269 -4.63 -3.27 -8.40
N MET A 270 -3.71 -2.49 -7.85
CA MET A 270 -3.89 -1.87 -6.53
C MET A 270 -5.02 -0.83 -6.58
N GLU A 271 -5.03 0.01 -7.61
CA GLU A 271 -6.08 1.00 -7.88
C GLU A 271 -7.43 0.31 -8.15
N GLU A 272 -7.43 -0.80 -8.91
CA GLU A 272 -8.64 -1.58 -9.19
C GLU A 272 -9.27 -2.22 -7.95
N LEU A 273 -8.44 -2.55 -6.94
CA LEU A 273 -8.92 -3.09 -5.67
C LEU A 273 -9.43 -1.98 -4.74
N ASP A 274 -8.77 -0.83 -4.72
CA ASP A 274 -9.14 0.38 -3.99
C ASP A 274 -10.47 0.95 -4.51
N ASP A 275 -10.61 1.11 -5.83
CA ASP A 275 -11.81 1.61 -6.49
C ASP A 275 -12.93 0.56 -6.63
N LEU A 276 -12.88 -0.55 -5.88
CA LEU A 276 -13.83 -1.65 -6.03
C LEU A 276 -15.26 -1.25 -5.70
N GLU A 277 -16.12 -1.20 -6.70
CA GLU A 277 -17.56 -1.01 -6.53
C GLU A 277 -18.22 -2.26 -5.91
N SER A 278 -18.36 -2.28 -4.60
CA SER A 278 -18.98 -3.39 -3.86
C SER A 278 -20.50 -3.46 -3.99
N GLY A 279 -21.15 -2.41 -4.51
CA GLY A 279 -22.60 -2.22 -4.51
C GLY A 279 -23.16 -1.88 -3.12
N THR A 280 -22.30 -1.43 -2.20
CA THR A 280 -22.62 -0.96 -0.85
C THR A 280 -21.92 0.38 -0.59
N ASP A 281 -22.28 1.06 0.49
CA ASP A 281 -21.58 2.28 0.93
C ASP A 281 -20.30 1.97 1.75
N VAL A 282 -19.92 0.69 1.83
CA VAL A 282 -18.74 0.24 2.59
C VAL A 282 -17.55 0.17 1.64
N ASP A 283 -16.52 0.91 1.99
CA ASP A 283 -15.21 0.89 1.37
C ASP A 283 -14.20 0.24 2.33
N ILE A 284 -13.55 -0.84 1.86
CA ILE A 284 -12.62 -1.64 2.66
C ILE A 284 -11.17 -1.37 2.29
N TRP A 285 -10.86 -1.17 1.01
CA TRP A 285 -9.49 -1.09 0.53
C TRP A 285 -9.01 0.35 0.37
N ASP A 286 -7.73 0.50 0.59
CA ASP A 286 -6.90 1.63 0.19
C ASP A 286 -5.53 1.11 -0.24
N HIS A 287 -4.80 1.86 -1.06
CA HIS A 287 -3.46 1.48 -1.47
C HIS A 287 -2.46 2.61 -1.28
N LYS A 288 -1.21 2.25 -1.06
CA LYS A 288 -0.08 3.18 -0.95
C LYS A 288 1.14 2.59 -1.64
N ILE A 289 1.95 3.46 -2.21
CA ILE A 289 3.26 3.09 -2.76
C ILE A 289 4.31 3.53 -1.74
N ALA A 290 5.09 2.60 -1.25
CA ALA A 290 6.02 2.85 -0.14
C ALA A 290 7.02 3.99 -0.41
N ARG A 291 7.49 4.12 -1.67
CA ARG A 291 8.40 5.19 -2.10
C ARG A 291 7.76 6.59 -2.05
N ASP A 292 6.44 6.67 -2.17
CA ASP A 292 5.68 7.91 -2.22
C ASP A 292 5.12 8.30 -0.85
N MET A 293 5.13 7.38 0.11
CA MET A 293 4.70 7.62 1.48
C MET A 293 5.68 8.56 2.20
N ARG A 294 5.19 9.70 2.63
CA ARG A 294 5.96 10.69 3.41
C ARG A 294 5.99 10.36 4.89
N SER A 295 4.95 9.70 5.39
CA SER A 295 4.74 9.42 6.81
C SER A 295 3.83 8.22 6.99
N LEU A 296 4.04 7.45 8.06
CA LEU A 296 3.12 6.36 8.46
C LEU A 296 1.74 6.90 8.90
N VAL A 297 1.64 8.18 9.24
CA VAL A 297 0.35 8.82 9.56
C VAL A 297 -0.61 8.76 8.36
N GLU A 298 -0.13 8.65 7.13
CA GLU A 298 -0.96 8.49 5.94
C GLU A 298 -1.81 7.20 5.98
N ILE A 299 -1.31 6.14 6.61
CA ILE A 299 -2.06 4.91 6.84
C ILE A 299 -3.28 5.17 7.74
N PHE A 300 -3.14 6.09 8.71
CA PHE A 300 -4.23 6.40 9.65
C PHE A 300 -5.30 7.31 9.08
N ALA A 301 -4.99 8.07 8.03
CA ALA A 301 -6.00 8.88 7.36
C ALA A 301 -7.20 8.02 6.91
N GLU A 302 -6.94 6.74 6.63
CA GLU A 302 -7.96 5.77 6.18
C GLU A 302 -8.86 5.25 7.32
N VAL A 303 -8.42 5.33 8.57
CA VAL A 303 -9.22 4.88 9.73
C VAL A 303 -9.90 6.01 10.47
N VAL A 304 -9.52 7.25 10.17
CA VAL A 304 -10.14 8.41 10.80
C VAL A 304 -11.57 8.55 10.27
N SER A 305 -12.54 8.53 11.18
CA SER A 305 -13.93 8.81 10.80
C SER A 305 -14.01 10.16 10.10
N GLU A 306 -14.64 10.21 8.94
CA GLU A 306 -14.81 11.44 8.12
C GLU A 306 -15.32 12.64 8.94
N ASN A 307 -16.09 12.38 9.96
CA ASN A 307 -16.71 13.35 10.85
C ASN A 307 -15.90 13.64 12.14
N GLN A 308 -14.74 13.01 12.32
CA GLN A 308 -13.91 13.28 13.48
C GLN A 308 -13.43 14.73 13.48
N ILE A 309 -13.70 15.46 14.56
CA ILE A 309 -13.26 16.85 14.69
C ILE A 309 -11.78 16.88 15.04
N VAL A 310 -10.99 17.51 14.17
CA VAL A 310 -9.54 17.59 14.28
C VAL A 310 -9.05 18.96 14.80
N ALA A 311 -9.90 19.97 14.71
CA ALA A 311 -9.65 21.27 15.31
C ALA A 311 -10.97 21.96 15.69
N PRO A 312 -11.00 22.82 16.72
CA PRO A 312 -12.22 23.47 17.17
C PRO A 312 -12.83 24.44 16.16
N SER A 313 -12.02 25.01 15.29
CA SER A 313 -12.47 25.89 14.21
C SER A 313 -11.43 26.00 13.09
N ALA A 314 -11.88 26.30 11.88
CA ALA A 314 -11.02 26.56 10.73
C ALA A 314 -11.75 27.36 9.65
N ARG A 315 -11.00 27.87 8.67
CA ARG A 315 -11.54 28.51 7.46
C ARG A 315 -10.78 28.05 6.22
N LEU A 316 -11.51 27.87 5.13
CA LEU A 316 -10.93 27.65 3.81
C LEU A 316 -11.07 28.94 2.98
N LEU A 317 -9.97 29.33 2.37
CA LEU A 317 -9.90 30.49 1.50
C LEU A 317 -9.50 30.06 0.09
N ASP A 318 -10.08 30.69 -0.90
CA ASP A 318 -9.69 30.50 -2.31
C ASP A 318 -8.44 31.34 -2.68
N ALA A 319 -8.01 31.23 -3.93
CA ALA A 319 -6.85 31.95 -4.46
C ALA A 319 -6.98 33.50 -4.42
N THR A 320 -8.18 34.03 -4.22
CA THR A 320 -8.44 35.47 -4.06
C THR A 320 -8.43 35.91 -2.60
N GLY A 321 -8.34 34.97 -1.67
CA GLY A 321 -8.43 35.21 -0.23
C GLY A 321 -9.87 35.28 0.28
N GLN A 322 -10.86 34.90 -0.53
CA GLN A 322 -12.26 34.83 -0.07
C GLN A 322 -12.47 33.54 0.71
N VAL A 323 -13.23 33.61 1.79
CA VAL A 323 -13.62 32.43 2.57
C VAL A 323 -14.67 31.66 1.79
N VAL A 324 -14.32 30.44 1.37
CA VAL A 324 -15.21 29.52 0.65
C VAL A 324 -15.92 28.53 1.58
N LYS A 325 -15.33 28.26 2.74
CA LYS A 325 -15.95 27.44 3.79
C LYS A 325 -15.48 27.84 5.17
N ASN A 326 -16.39 27.88 6.15
CA ASN A 326 -16.10 28.18 7.54
C ASN A 326 -16.54 27.01 8.43
N PHE A 327 -15.69 26.64 9.39
CA PHE A 327 -15.93 25.57 10.35
C PHE A 327 -15.95 26.17 11.77
N SER A 328 -17.09 26.69 12.19
CA SER A 328 -17.28 27.28 13.53
C SER A 328 -17.48 26.24 14.63
N ASP A 329 -17.99 25.05 14.26
CA ASP A 329 -18.36 23.99 15.17
C ASP A 329 -17.35 22.81 15.15
N GLY A 330 -16.20 23.04 14.53
CA GLY A 330 -15.12 22.08 14.39
C GLY A 330 -14.78 21.72 12.95
N LEU A 331 -13.50 21.53 12.70
CA LEU A 331 -12.96 21.08 11.43
C LEU A 331 -13.00 19.54 11.40
N PRO A 332 -13.73 18.90 10.48
CA PRO A 332 -13.70 17.44 10.34
C PRO A 332 -12.41 16.95 9.67
N ALA A 333 -12.05 15.71 9.92
CA ALA A 333 -10.85 15.09 9.36
C ALA A 333 -10.89 14.99 7.83
N LYS A 334 -12.06 14.75 7.23
CA LYS A 334 -12.28 14.78 5.78
C LYS A 334 -13.13 15.99 5.41
N VAL A 335 -12.64 16.74 4.46
CA VAL A 335 -13.25 18.02 4.04
C VAL A 335 -13.52 17.99 2.55
N SER A 336 -14.76 18.38 2.17
CA SER A 336 -15.11 18.62 0.77
C SER A 336 -15.67 20.06 0.64
N PHE A 337 -15.28 20.78 -0.41
CA PHE A 337 -15.73 22.12 -0.69
C PHE A 337 -15.60 22.46 -2.16
N SER A 338 -16.26 23.55 -2.57
CA SER A 338 -16.17 24.09 -3.94
C SER A 338 -15.60 25.50 -3.90
N MET A 339 -14.81 25.84 -4.91
CA MET A 339 -14.25 27.18 -5.12
C MET A 339 -14.35 27.59 -6.59
N PRO A 340 -14.09 28.86 -6.95
CA PRO A 340 -14.11 29.31 -8.33
C PRO A 340 -13.19 28.47 -9.24
N PRO A 341 -13.59 28.17 -10.49
CA PRO A 341 -12.81 27.32 -11.40
C PRO A 341 -11.44 27.90 -11.76
N THR A 342 -11.26 29.19 -11.55
CA THR A 342 -10.00 29.92 -11.77
C THR A 342 -9.04 29.87 -10.58
N SER A 343 -9.44 29.26 -9.46
CA SER A 343 -8.57 29.11 -8.30
C SER A 343 -7.60 27.96 -8.50
N ASP A 344 -6.30 28.27 -8.47
CA ASP A 344 -5.22 27.31 -8.64
C ASP A 344 -4.66 26.79 -7.32
N TRP A 345 -5.14 27.30 -6.21
CA TRP A 345 -4.80 26.88 -4.86
C TRP A 345 -5.89 27.26 -3.87
N PHE A 346 -5.86 26.64 -2.70
CA PHE A 346 -6.64 27.05 -1.53
C PHE A 346 -5.73 27.16 -0.31
N GLU A 347 -6.20 27.85 0.72
CA GLU A 347 -5.55 27.88 2.04
C GLU A 347 -6.50 27.39 3.13
N LEU A 348 -6.02 26.48 3.96
CA LEU A 348 -6.65 26.13 5.23
C LEU A 348 -6.03 26.98 6.33
N GLU A 349 -6.84 27.80 6.98
CA GLU A 349 -6.47 28.53 8.18
C GLU A 349 -7.00 27.79 9.39
N VAL A 350 -6.11 27.24 10.20
CA VAL A 350 -6.43 26.42 11.38
C VAL A 350 -5.40 26.62 12.47
N SER A 351 -5.84 26.76 13.72
CA SER A 351 -4.96 26.93 14.89
C SER A 351 -3.87 28.03 14.73
N GLY A 352 -4.21 29.11 14.03
CA GLY A 352 -3.28 30.22 13.77
C GLY A 352 -2.26 29.98 12.67
N GLN A 353 -2.32 28.84 12.00
CA GLN A 353 -1.47 28.49 10.85
C GLN A 353 -2.26 28.62 9.54
N ARG A 354 -1.54 28.87 8.45
CA ARG A 354 -2.07 28.82 7.08
C ARG A 354 -1.33 27.76 6.28
N ILE A 355 -2.08 26.81 5.77
CA ILE A 355 -1.59 25.72 4.96
C ILE A 355 -2.11 25.92 3.55
N ARG A 356 -1.20 26.17 2.60
CA ARG A 356 -1.55 26.38 1.19
C ARG A 356 -1.37 25.10 0.41
N GLN A 357 -2.38 24.75 -0.40
CA GLN A 357 -2.37 23.63 -1.30
C GLN A 357 -2.67 24.06 -2.73
N SER A 358 -1.77 23.73 -3.64
CA SER A 358 -2.02 23.85 -5.09
C SER A 358 -2.99 22.78 -5.56
N VAL A 359 -3.89 23.14 -6.46
CA VAL A 359 -4.84 22.19 -7.10
C VAL A 359 -4.61 22.13 -8.61
N VAL A 360 -3.44 22.51 -9.07
CA VAL A 360 -3.01 22.37 -10.46
C VAL A 360 -2.52 20.94 -10.68
N ILE A 361 -3.21 20.23 -11.56
CA ILE A 361 -2.83 18.85 -11.92
C ILE A 361 -1.60 18.94 -12.83
N PRO A 362 -0.49 18.27 -12.50
CA PRO A 362 0.67 18.18 -13.39
C PRO A 362 0.26 17.51 -14.70
N ARG A 363 0.77 18.04 -15.81
CA ARG A 363 0.53 17.47 -17.16
C ARG A 363 1.53 16.37 -17.44
#